data_02339d8eeea572df4c9c01ce48d53412
#
_entry.id   02339d8eeea572df4c9c01ce48d53412
#
_cell.length_a   1.000
_cell.length_b   1.000
_cell.length_c   1.000
_cell.angle_alpha   90.00
_cell.angle_beta   90.00
_cell.angle_gamma   90.00
#
_symmetry.space_group_name_H-M   'P 1'
#
loop_
_entity.id
_entity.type
_entity.pdbx_description
1 polymer ?
#
loop_
_entity_poly.entity_id
_entity_poly.type
_entity_poly.pdbx_seq_one_letter_code
_entity_poly.pdbx_strand_id
1 'polypeptide(L)'
;MSGKRVLALYAAVLLGFAVVLCRLYFLAENHTYAARAEAQSTVRLSLPARRGSFYDHSGLLLTGLETRYLALCFPGENNYTRLYAFTDSAGQALLYRNRNRSAPFLLEVDRDLSGRGIRCFATAQRCAEVPLCQHLIGYLDAEGRGTAGLEKALDSQLAGTKEHDTLVCAVTAQGRLRAGETPQLTRQDSSAVGVQLTISRPVQRAAEAVAADTMTSGCILVLDTATAAVRASVSVPGYDPDDLAASLDAPDSPFLNRALESYAVGSVFKPVLAAAALEQGILPEYECTGAVVVDGQIFRCAGGVPHGTVDMTAALEKSCNGYFIRLGQKLGAETLLQMSRQLGFGQEVPVLSLIHISEPTRQAEI
;
A
#
# COMPACT_ATOMS: atom_id res chain seq x y z
N MET A 1 2.73 64.90 62.56
CA MET A 1 3.74 63.93 62.06
C MET A 1 4.96 64.71 61.57
N SER A 2 6.17 64.34 61.98
CA SER A 2 7.39 65.03 61.54
C SER A 2 7.58 64.87 60.05
N GLY A 3 7.88 65.95 59.30
CA GLY A 3 8.08 65.91 57.84
C GLY A 3 9.07 64.86 57.32
N LYS A 4 10.02 64.46 58.17
CA LYS A 4 10.97 63.38 57.92
C LYS A 4 10.28 61.97 57.83
N ARG A 5 9.23 61.74 58.62
CA ARG A 5 8.49 60.46 58.57
C ARG A 5 7.61 60.37 57.31
N VAL A 6 7.05 61.47 56.84
CA VAL A 6 6.27 61.53 55.61
C VAL A 6 7.21 61.29 54.41
N LEU A 7 8.37 61.90 54.38
CA LEU A 7 9.38 61.71 53.32
C LEU A 7 9.86 60.27 53.28
N ALA A 8 10.14 59.69 54.45
CA ALA A 8 10.55 58.27 54.55
C ALA A 8 9.47 57.32 54.05
N LEU A 9 8.20 57.58 54.33
CA LEU A 9 7.05 56.78 53.84
C LEU A 9 6.96 56.90 52.30
N TYR A 10 7.10 58.13 51.78
CA TYR A 10 7.05 58.36 50.35
C TYR A 10 8.22 57.68 49.63
N ALA A 11 9.44 57.73 50.18
CA ALA A 11 10.58 57.03 49.61
C ALA A 11 10.39 55.51 49.65
N ALA A 12 9.80 54.93 50.69
CA ALA A 12 9.52 53.49 50.79
C ALA A 12 8.47 53.05 49.76
N VAL A 13 7.43 53.87 49.52
CA VAL A 13 6.44 53.60 48.46
C VAL A 13 7.05 53.65 47.08
N LEU A 14 7.88 54.67 46.77
CA LEU A 14 8.60 54.76 45.50
C LEU A 14 9.52 53.60 45.28
N LEU A 15 10.25 53.15 46.30
CA LEU A 15 11.12 51.97 46.23
C LEU A 15 10.31 50.73 45.96
N GLY A 16 9.18 50.54 46.61
CA GLY A 16 8.25 49.44 46.35
C GLY A 16 7.75 49.44 44.92
N PHE A 17 7.38 50.60 44.39
CA PHE A 17 6.99 50.74 42.99
C PHE A 17 8.13 50.40 42.01
N ALA A 18 9.35 50.86 42.30
CA ALA A 18 10.53 50.56 41.49
C ALA A 18 10.82 49.05 41.45
N VAL A 19 10.70 48.36 42.61
CA VAL A 19 10.86 46.90 42.68
C VAL A 19 9.79 46.18 41.85
N VAL A 20 8.53 46.61 41.92
CA VAL A 20 7.43 46.04 41.14
C VAL A 20 7.67 46.27 39.64
N LEU A 21 8.08 47.48 39.23
CA LEU A 21 8.39 47.78 37.82
C LEU A 21 9.58 46.97 37.32
N CYS A 22 10.67 46.84 38.07
CA CYS A 22 11.79 45.98 37.73
C CYS A 22 11.37 44.51 37.58
N ARG A 23 10.49 44.03 38.47
CA ARG A 23 9.96 42.69 38.41
C ARG A 23 9.08 42.47 37.16
N LEU A 24 8.20 43.41 36.84
CA LEU A 24 7.38 43.40 35.63
C LEU A 24 8.21 43.42 34.37
N TYR A 25 9.23 44.28 34.33
CA TYR A 25 10.20 44.34 33.21
C TYR A 25 10.92 43.02 33.04
N PHE A 26 11.42 42.42 34.11
CA PHE A 26 12.09 41.11 34.08
C PHE A 26 11.14 39.97 33.61
N LEU A 27 9.88 40.01 34.02
CA LEU A 27 8.89 39.06 33.58
C LEU A 27 8.53 39.26 32.10
N ALA A 28 8.47 40.49 31.60
CA ALA A 28 8.15 40.83 30.22
C ALA A 28 9.30 40.41 29.25
N GLU A 29 10.55 40.61 29.68
CA GLU A 29 11.72 40.22 28.89
C GLU A 29 12.03 38.72 28.92
N ASN A 30 11.43 38.01 29.87
CA ASN A 30 11.75 36.59 30.04
C ASN A 30 10.98 35.73 29.01
N HIS A 31 11.65 35.47 27.87
CA HIS A 31 11.12 34.62 26.78
C HIS A 31 10.65 33.22 27.23
N THR A 32 11.12 32.71 28.36
CA THR A 32 10.69 31.40 28.89
C THR A 32 9.23 31.40 29.34
N TYR A 33 8.74 32.50 29.88
CA TYR A 33 7.34 32.64 30.27
C TYR A 33 6.43 32.86 29.05
N ALA A 34 6.90 33.62 28.06
CA ALA A 34 6.18 33.80 26.80
C ALA A 34 6.05 32.45 26.07
N ALA A 35 7.14 31.68 25.96
CA ALA A 35 7.13 30.35 25.34
C ALA A 35 6.21 29.36 26.08
N ARG A 36 6.19 29.40 27.41
CA ARG A 36 5.26 28.58 28.23
C ARG A 36 3.80 28.99 28.02
N ALA A 37 3.52 30.26 27.97
CA ALA A 37 2.17 30.77 27.71
C ALA A 37 1.70 30.39 26.30
N GLU A 38 2.56 30.46 25.31
CA GLU A 38 2.29 30.02 23.95
C GLU A 38 2.06 28.50 23.91
N ALA A 39 2.89 27.70 24.56
CA ALA A 39 2.72 26.25 24.64
C ALA A 39 1.41 25.84 25.33
N GLN A 40 0.92 26.63 26.31
CA GLN A 40 -0.36 26.40 26.97
C GLN A 40 -1.57 26.88 26.17
N SER A 41 -1.36 27.82 25.27
CA SER A 41 -2.43 28.41 24.45
C SER A 41 -2.50 27.85 23.03
N THR A 42 -1.65 26.88 22.69
CA THR A 42 -1.64 26.23 21.39
C THR A 42 -1.75 24.72 21.50
N VAL A 43 -2.53 24.13 20.59
CA VAL A 43 -2.58 22.66 20.38
C VAL A 43 -2.02 22.38 19.00
N ARG A 44 -1.07 21.46 18.91
CA ARG A 44 -0.50 20.99 17.67
C ARG A 44 -1.06 19.61 17.36
N LEU A 45 -1.64 19.47 16.18
CA LEU A 45 -2.17 18.20 15.68
C LEU A 45 -1.38 17.81 14.45
N SER A 46 -0.75 16.65 14.47
CA SER A 46 -0.08 16.10 13.29
C SER A 46 -1.10 15.55 12.33
N LEU A 47 -1.01 15.96 11.07
CA LEU A 47 -1.75 15.32 9.98
C LEU A 47 -1.03 14.03 9.58
N PRO A 48 -1.74 13.07 8.96
CA PRO A 48 -1.10 11.89 8.39
C PRO A 48 0.06 12.27 7.48
N ALA A 49 1.15 11.51 7.53
CA ALA A 49 2.30 11.73 6.66
C ALA A 49 1.87 11.63 5.20
N ARG A 50 2.38 12.52 4.36
CA ARG A 50 2.21 12.39 2.92
C ARG A 50 3.10 11.26 2.44
N ARG A 51 2.50 10.33 1.70
CA ARG A 51 3.19 9.22 1.08
C ARG A 51 3.11 9.35 -0.43
N GLY A 52 4.22 9.12 -1.14
CA GLY A 52 4.27 9.14 -2.60
C GLY A 52 3.30 8.11 -3.19
N SER A 53 2.63 8.46 -4.28
CA SER A 53 1.68 7.57 -4.96
C SER A 53 2.35 6.71 -6.00
N PHE A 54 1.75 5.56 -6.29
CA PHE A 54 2.07 4.78 -7.49
C PHE A 54 1.27 5.31 -8.68
N TYR A 55 1.95 5.38 -9.81
CA TYR A 55 1.39 5.79 -11.10
C TYR A 55 1.54 4.67 -12.11
N ASP A 56 0.62 4.61 -13.06
CA ASP A 56 0.75 3.73 -14.21
C ASP A 56 1.79 4.27 -15.21
N HIS A 57 2.05 3.51 -16.28
CA HIS A 57 3.03 3.91 -17.30
C HIS A 57 2.69 5.22 -18.03
N SER A 58 1.45 5.70 -17.96
CA SER A 58 0.97 6.96 -18.57
C SER A 58 0.86 8.10 -17.55
N GLY A 59 1.21 7.86 -16.29
CA GLY A 59 1.12 8.87 -15.22
C GLY A 59 -0.23 8.93 -14.52
N LEU A 60 -1.13 7.97 -14.76
CA LEU A 60 -2.40 7.88 -14.03
C LEU A 60 -2.18 7.24 -12.66
N LEU A 61 -2.85 7.77 -11.64
CA LEU A 61 -2.77 7.23 -10.28
C LEU A 61 -3.25 5.77 -10.21
N LEU A 62 -2.49 4.94 -9.49
CA LEU A 62 -2.87 3.58 -9.08
C LEU A 62 -3.24 3.52 -7.60
N THR A 63 -2.67 4.43 -6.78
CA THR A 63 -3.02 4.61 -5.35
C THR A 63 -3.41 6.04 -5.07
N GLY A 64 -4.15 6.30 -4.01
CA GLY A 64 -4.63 7.65 -3.68
C GLY A 64 -5.74 8.12 -4.62
N LEU A 65 -6.57 7.20 -5.10
CA LEU A 65 -7.64 7.48 -6.07
C LEU A 65 -8.85 8.17 -5.44
N GLU A 66 -9.06 7.93 -4.14
CA GLU A 66 -10.18 8.45 -3.40
C GLU A 66 -9.72 9.53 -2.43
N THR A 67 -10.60 10.50 -2.20
CA THR A 67 -10.35 11.57 -1.26
C THR A 67 -11.20 11.34 -0.02
N ARG A 68 -10.57 11.26 1.14
CA ARG A 68 -11.23 11.38 2.43
C ARG A 68 -10.94 12.73 3.05
N TYR A 69 -11.68 13.07 4.07
CA TYR A 69 -11.54 14.34 4.74
C TYR A 69 -11.23 14.14 6.22
N LEU A 70 -10.31 14.94 6.74
CA LEU A 70 -10.04 15.04 8.16
C LEU A 70 -10.76 16.25 8.72
N ALA A 71 -11.79 16.04 9.48
CA ALA A 71 -12.52 17.08 10.18
C ALA A 71 -11.78 17.44 11.48
N LEU A 72 -11.46 18.72 11.64
CA LEU A 72 -10.97 19.27 12.89
C LEU A 72 -12.16 19.48 13.84
N CYS A 73 -12.19 18.73 14.92
CA CYS A 73 -13.26 18.74 15.92
C CYS A 73 -12.83 19.57 17.12
N PHE A 74 -13.68 20.54 17.50
CA PHE A 74 -13.55 21.27 18.77
C PHE A 74 -14.64 20.77 19.74
N PRO A 75 -14.25 20.12 20.85
CA PRO A 75 -15.18 19.67 21.86
C PRO A 75 -16.01 20.85 22.44
N GLY A 76 -17.27 20.60 22.72
CA GLY A 76 -18.19 21.61 23.27
C GLY A 76 -18.96 22.43 22.22
N GLU A 77 -18.72 22.24 20.93
CA GLU A 77 -19.56 22.73 19.86
C GLU A 77 -20.58 21.65 19.46
N ASN A 78 -21.81 22.08 19.09
CA ASN A 78 -22.93 21.16 18.75
C ASN A 78 -22.75 20.45 17.41
N ASN A 79 -21.52 19.98 17.10
CA ASN A 79 -21.17 19.39 15.81
C ASN A 79 -21.11 17.84 15.86
N TYR A 80 -21.20 17.24 17.04
CA TYR A 80 -21.05 15.80 17.22
C TYR A 80 -22.07 14.99 16.41
N THR A 81 -23.35 15.37 16.44
CA THR A 81 -24.40 14.68 15.67
C THR A 81 -24.12 14.69 14.17
N ARG A 82 -23.61 15.82 13.68
CA ARG A 82 -23.28 15.97 12.27
C ARG A 82 -22.07 15.15 11.88
N LEU A 83 -21.03 15.13 12.70
CA LEU A 83 -19.82 14.33 12.50
C LEU A 83 -20.11 12.84 12.60
N TYR A 84 -20.96 12.46 13.56
CA TYR A 84 -21.34 11.07 13.80
C TYR A 84 -22.02 10.40 12.60
N ALA A 85 -22.80 11.16 11.82
CA ALA A 85 -23.52 10.68 10.67
C ALA A 85 -22.63 10.42 9.44
N PHE A 86 -21.39 10.97 9.42
CA PHE A 86 -20.49 10.93 8.28
C PHE A 86 -19.11 10.36 8.60
N THR A 87 -19.03 9.54 9.64
CA THR A 87 -17.82 8.81 10.03
C THR A 87 -18.16 7.33 10.25
N ASP A 88 -17.16 6.48 10.14
CA ASP A 88 -17.29 5.04 10.39
C ASP A 88 -17.43 4.69 11.88
N SER A 89 -17.50 3.40 12.19
CA SER A 89 -17.63 2.88 13.55
C SER A 89 -16.44 3.27 14.45
N ALA A 90 -15.22 3.33 13.88
CA ALA A 90 -14.01 3.72 14.61
C ALA A 90 -14.05 5.21 14.95
N GLY A 91 -14.46 6.05 14.01
CA GLY A 91 -14.67 7.49 14.23
C GLY A 91 -15.79 7.77 15.22
N GLN A 92 -16.89 7.01 15.17
CA GLN A 92 -17.97 7.11 16.16
C GLN A 92 -17.47 6.78 17.59
N ALA A 93 -16.64 5.73 17.72
CA ALA A 93 -16.00 5.39 18.98
C ALA A 93 -15.01 6.49 19.44
N LEU A 94 -14.29 7.12 18.50
CA LEU A 94 -13.40 8.24 18.78
C LEU A 94 -14.17 9.46 19.28
N LEU A 95 -15.28 9.80 18.64
CA LEU A 95 -16.20 10.87 19.10
C LEU A 95 -16.69 10.60 20.51
N TYR A 96 -17.15 9.39 20.78
CA TYR A 96 -17.63 9.00 22.11
C TYR A 96 -16.54 9.12 23.19
N ARG A 97 -15.32 8.63 22.90
CA ARG A 97 -14.17 8.73 23.83
C ARG A 97 -13.80 10.19 24.14
N ASN A 98 -13.90 11.06 23.14
CA ASN A 98 -13.50 12.46 23.25
C ASN A 98 -14.65 13.40 23.71
N ARG A 99 -15.86 12.89 23.97
CA ARG A 99 -17.03 13.72 24.32
C ARG A 99 -16.84 14.64 25.53
N ASN A 100 -15.95 14.27 26.45
CA ASN A 100 -15.65 15.02 27.68
C ASN A 100 -14.27 15.70 27.64
N ARG A 101 -13.53 15.62 26.52
CA ARG A 101 -12.27 16.31 26.37
C ARG A 101 -12.50 17.78 25.99
N SER A 102 -11.54 18.62 26.34
CA SER A 102 -11.52 20.03 25.92
C SER A 102 -10.59 20.29 24.72
N ALA A 103 -9.58 19.43 24.51
CA ALA A 103 -8.62 19.61 23.42
C ALA A 103 -9.20 19.22 22.05
N PRO A 104 -8.89 19.97 21.00
CA PRO A 104 -9.30 19.60 19.64
C PRO A 104 -8.64 18.31 19.19
N PHE A 105 -9.28 17.59 18.27
CA PHE A 105 -8.78 16.36 17.66
C PHE A 105 -9.23 16.27 16.19
N LEU A 106 -8.59 15.37 15.43
CA LEU A 106 -8.94 15.09 14.04
C LEU A 106 -9.83 13.85 13.97
N LEU A 107 -10.81 13.86 13.07
CA LEU A 107 -11.73 12.78 12.79
C LEU A 107 -11.83 12.58 11.27
N GLU A 108 -11.71 11.33 10.81
CA GLU A 108 -11.99 11.01 9.42
C GLU A 108 -13.50 11.05 9.14
N VAL A 109 -13.84 11.66 7.99
CA VAL A 109 -15.21 11.77 7.50
C VAL A 109 -15.25 11.51 5.99
N ASP A 110 -16.38 10.99 5.50
CA ASP A 110 -16.56 10.56 4.12
C ASP A 110 -16.68 11.73 3.12
N ARG A 111 -16.97 12.93 3.61
CA ARG A 111 -17.18 14.13 2.77
C ARG A 111 -16.73 15.40 3.44
N ASP A 112 -16.59 16.46 2.65
CA ASP A 112 -16.32 17.81 3.19
C ASP A 112 -17.53 18.34 3.97
N LEU A 113 -17.34 18.46 5.29
CA LEU A 113 -18.32 19.03 6.22
C LEU A 113 -17.95 20.46 6.63
N SER A 114 -17.04 21.13 5.94
CA SER A 114 -16.58 22.47 6.29
C SER A 114 -17.76 23.47 6.46
N GLY A 115 -17.63 24.34 7.41
CA GLY A 115 -18.64 25.32 7.81
C GLY A 115 -19.30 25.00 9.15
N ARG A 116 -19.95 26.00 9.77
CA ARG A 116 -20.60 25.91 11.08
C ARG A 116 -19.68 25.34 12.17
N GLY A 117 -18.43 25.83 12.25
CA GLY A 117 -17.47 25.42 13.29
C GLY A 117 -16.69 24.12 12.97
N ILE A 118 -16.94 23.47 11.85
CA ILE A 118 -16.13 22.33 11.37
C ILE A 118 -15.19 22.83 10.28
N ARG A 119 -13.95 22.37 10.30
CA ARG A 119 -12.97 22.60 9.26
C ARG A 119 -12.44 21.24 8.79
N CYS A 120 -12.55 20.98 7.48
CA CYS A 120 -12.07 19.73 6.89
C CYS A 120 -10.82 19.98 6.05
N PHE A 121 -9.95 18.96 6.03
CA PHE A 121 -8.73 18.90 5.23
C PHE A 121 -8.82 17.66 4.35
N ALA A 122 -8.74 17.86 3.04
CA ALA A 122 -8.73 16.75 2.09
C ALA A 122 -7.43 15.95 2.23
N THR A 123 -7.55 14.63 2.33
CA THR A 123 -6.44 13.67 2.34
C THR A 123 -6.70 12.60 1.29
N ALA A 124 -5.63 12.14 0.62
CA ALA A 124 -5.74 11.03 -0.32
C ALA A 124 -5.82 9.72 0.49
N GLN A 125 -6.88 8.94 0.27
CA GLN A 125 -6.99 7.59 0.82
C GLN A 125 -6.03 6.68 0.05
N ARG A 126 -5.13 5.99 0.75
CA ARG A 126 -4.09 5.16 0.14
C ARG A 126 -4.68 4.03 -0.69
N CYS A 127 -5.62 3.30 -0.14
CA CYS A 127 -6.35 2.22 -0.80
C CYS A 127 -7.73 2.73 -1.21
N ALA A 128 -8.15 2.43 -2.43
CA ALA A 128 -9.53 2.60 -2.86
C ALA A 128 -10.40 1.46 -2.33
N GLU A 129 -11.71 1.61 -2.32
CA GLU A 129 -12.66 0.54 -1.97
C GLU A 129 -12.41 -0.70 -2.85
N VAL A 130 -12.06 -0.49 -4.11
CA VAL A 130 -11.56 -1.55 -5.02
C VAL A 130 -10.11 -1.23 -5.38
N PRO A 131 -9.14 -1.79 -4.64
CA PRO A 131 -7.73 -1.50 -4.86
C PRO A 131 -7.22 -2.13 -6.15
N LEU A 132 -6.41 -1.36 -6.90
CA LEU A 132 -5.75 -1.85 -8.12
C LEU A 132 -4.39 -2.46 -7.79
N CYS A 133 -4.01 -3.54 -8.49
CA CYS A 133 -2.70 -4.20 -8.32
C CYS A 133 -2.39 -4.59 -6.88
N GLN A 134 -3.40 -4.98 -6.11
CA GLN A 134 -3.34 -5.13 -4.65
C GLN A 134 -2.11 -5.90 -4.16
N HIS A 135 -1.89 -7.11 -4.70
CA HIS A 135 -0.77 -7.97 -4.30
C HIS A 135 0.60 -7.45 -4.77
N LEU A 136 0.64 -6.72 -5.89
CA LEU A 136 1.85 -6.11 -6.39
C LEU A 136 2.23 -4.89 -5.55
N ILE A 137 1.26 -4.01 -5.30
CA ILE A 137 1.47 -2.81 -4.48
C ILE A 137 1.70 -3.19 -3.03
N GLY A 138 0.88 -4.08 -2.47
CA GLY A 138 0.96 -4.49 -1.08
C GLY A 138 0.15 -3.57 -0.15
N TYR A 139 0.52 -3.55 1.13
CA TYR A 139 -0.21 -2.84 2.17
C TYR A 139 0.73 -2.21 3.21
N LEU A 140 0.15 -1.34 4.03
CA LEU A 140 0.83 -0.61 5.11
C LEU A 140 0.42 -1.19 6.47
N ASP A 141 1.26 -0.98 7.48
CA ASP A 141 0.87 -1.18 8.88
C ASP A 141 0.08 0.04 9.43
N ALA A 142 -0.35 -0.05 10.70
CA ALA A 142 -1.08 1.01 11.37
C ALA A 142 -0.27 2.32 11.51
N GLU A 143 1.05 2.24 11.44
CA GLU A 143 1.98 3.37 11.47
C GLU A 143 2.27 3.94 10.08
N GLY A 144 1.66 3.39 9.02
CA GLY A 144 1.82 3.84 7.64
C GLY A 144 3.13 3.38 6.97
N ARG A 145 3.80 2.33 7.49
CA ARG A 145 5.02 1.74 6.91
C ARG A 145 4.66 0.60 5.97
N GLY A 146 5.38 0.49 4.87
CA GLY A 146 5.20 -0.60 3.93
C GLY A 146 5.60 -1.96 4.51
N THR A 147 4.67 -2.92 4.52
CA THR A 147 4.89 -4.27 5.08
C THR A 147 4.91 -5.37 4.03
N ALA A 148 4.31 -5.13 2.86
CA ALA A 148 4.27 -6.08 1.76
C ALA A 148 4.44 -5.39 0.41
N GLY A 149 4.78 -6.15 -0.62
CA GLY A 149 4.85 -5.71 -2.01
C GLY A 149 5.78 -4.52 -2.25
N LEU A 150 5.41 -3.70 -3.23
CA LEU A 150 6.16 -2.48 -3.58
C LEU A 150 6.11 -1.42 -2.47
N GLU A 151 5.06 -1.40 -1.65
CA GLU A 151 5.00 -0.53 -0.47
C GLU A 151 6.18 -0.78 0.46
N LYS A 152 6.52 -2.05 0.71
CA LYS A 152 7.67 -2.45 1.53
C LYS A 152 8.99 -2.17 0.81
N ALA A 153 9.09 -2.60 -0.44
CA ALA A 153 10.34 -2.50 -1.21
C ALA A 153 10.80 -1.04 -1.40
N LEU A 154 9.85 -0.12 -1.52
CA LEU A 154 10.09 1.30 -1.81
C LEU A 154 9.71 2.21 -0.63
N ASP A 155 9.57 1.65 0.58
CA ASP A 155 9.07 2.38 1.75
C ASP A 155 9.83 3.68 2.02
N SER A 156 11.16 3.63 1.99
CA SER A 156 12.01 4.80 2.23
C SER A 156 11.82 5.92 1.21
N GLN A 157 11.51 5.59 -0.05
CA GLN A 157 11.27 6.56 -1.11
C GLN A 157 9.86 7.15 -1.01
N LEU A 158 8.87 6.29 -0.78
CA LEU A 158 7.46 6.65 -0.70
C LEU A 158 7.13 7.44 0.58
N ALA A 159 7.72 7.06 1.71
CA ALA A 159 7.51 7.76 2.99
C ALA A 159 8.21 9.13 3.04
N GLY A 160 9.31 9.30 2.31
CA GLY A 160 10.10 10.52 2.36
C GLY A 160 10.62 10.85 3.76
N THR A 161 10.68 12.14 4.11
CA THR A 161 11.00 12.58 5.46
C THR A 161 9.86 12.29 6.43
N LYS A 162 10.18 11.91 7.67
CA LYS A 162 9.19 11.66 8.73
C LYS A 162 8.51 12.92 9.27
N GLU A 163 8.69 14.04 8.59
CA GLU A 163 8.07 15.30 8.99
C GLU A 163 6.61 15.33 8.53
N HIS A 164 5.73 15.63 9.47
CA HIS A 164 4.29 15.69 9.25
C HIS A 164 3.83 17.13 9.12
N ASP A 165 2.90 17.37 8.23
CA ASP A 165 2.15 18.62 8.27
C ASP A 165 1.51 18.78 9.66
N THR A 166 1.69 19.96 10.24
CA THR A 166 1.21 20.23 11.59
C THR A 166 0.14 21.31 11.56
N LEU A 167 -1.01 21.00 12.14
CA LEU A 167 -2.07 21.96 12.34
C LEU A 167 -1.91 22.60 13.72
N VAL A 168 -1.69 23.90 13.74
CA VAL A 168 -1.54 24.70 14.96
C VAL A 168 -2.84 25.42 15.25
N CYS A 169 -3.46 25.12 16.39
CA CYS A 169 -4.72 25.70 16.84
C CYS A 169 -4.46 26.56 18.08
N ALA A 170 -4.80 27.86 18.01
CA ALA A 170 -4.81 28.71 19.20
C ALA A 170 -6.06 28.41 20.03
N VAL A 171 -5.86 28.02 21.29
CA VAL A 171 -6.95 27.60 22.20
C VAL A 171 -6.99 28.45 23.47
N THR A 172 -8.17 28.52 24.09
CA THR A 172 -8.35 29.08 25.43
C THR A 172 -7.90 28.07 26.49
N ALA A 173 -7.80 28.48 27.74
CA ALA A 173 -7.51 27.56 28.85
C ALA A 173 -8.52 26.41 28.98
N GLN A 174 -9.74 26.56 28.43
CA GLN A 174 -10.76 25.51 28.36
C GLN A 174 -10.66 24.66 27.10
N GLY A 175 -9.62 24.83 26.25
CA GLY A 175 -9.41 24.06 25.02
C GLY A 175 -10.28 24.48 23.83
N ARG A 176 -11.07 25.54 23.94
CA ARG A 176 -11.90 26.07 22.84
C ARG A 176 -11.03 26.90 21.89
N LEU A 177 -11.39 26.90 20.60
CA LEU A 177 -10.74 27.79 19.63
C LEU A 177 -10.84 29.25 20.12
N ARG A 178 -9.73 29.98 20.08
CA ARG A 178 -9.72 31.41 20.43
C ARG A 178 -10.52 32.18 19.38
N ALA A 179 -11.41 33.06 19.82
CA ALA A 179 -12.23 33.86 18.94
C ALA A 179 -11.35 34.72 18.00
N GLY A 180 -11.68 34.71 16.72
CA GLY A 180 -10.93 35.45 15.69
C GLY A 180 -9.66 34.75 15.16
N GLU A 181 -9.24 33.65 15.80
CA GLU A 181 -8.09 32.85 15.34
C GLU A 181 -8.55 31.75 14.38
N THR A 182 -7.73 31.47 13.36
CA THR A 182 -7.96 30.36 12.44
C THR A 182 -6.84 29.35 12.62
N PRO A 183 -7.14 28.03 12.65
CA PRO A 183 -6.11 27.00 12.65
C PRO A 183 -5.14 27.20 11.49
N GLN A 184 -3.85 27.21 11.78
CA GLN A 184 -2.79 27.42 10.81
C GLN A 184 -2.18 26.08 10.44
N LEU A 185 -2.15 25.78 9.14
CA LEU A 185 -1.47 24.59 8.60
C LEU A 185 -0.02 24.97 8.30
N THR A 186 0.90 24.41 9.07
CA THR A 186 2.32 24.45 8.77
C THR A 186 2.65 23.25 7.92
N ARG A 187 2.91 23.50 6.64
CA ARG A 187 3.34 22.45 5.71
C ARG A 187 4.84 22.23 5.86
N GLN A 188 5.23 20.98 5.93
CA GLN A 188 6.62 20.58 5.85
C GLN A 188 6.95 20.17 4.40
N ASP A 189 8.17 20.40 3.97
CA ASP A 189 8.63 19.93 2.67
C ASP A 189 8.76 18.41 2.71
N SER A 190 7.84 17.73 2.04
CA SER A 190 7.86 16.29 1.93
C SER A 190 8.85 15.87 0.83
N SER A 191 9.83 15.06 1.18
CA SER A 191 10.71 14.39 0.22
C SER A 191 10.09 13.09 -0.35
N ALA A 192 8.82 12.81 -0.04
CA ALA A 192 8.11 11.66 -0.58
C ALA A 192 8.02 11.74 -2.10
N VAL A 193 8.48 10.70 -2.78
CA VAL A 193 8.53 10.63 -4.25
C VAL A 193 7.52 9.59 -4.72
N GLY A 194 6.72 9.96 -5.72
CA GLY A 194 5.84 9.02 -6.41
C GLY A 194 6.64 8.10 -7.33
N VAL A 195 6.13 6.90 -7.55
CA VAL A 195 6.79 5.87 -8.38
C VAL A 195 5.92 5.52 -9.57
N GLN A 196 6.48 5.61 -10.76
CA GLN A 196 5.84 5.20 -12.00
C GLN A 196 6.15 3.72 -12.28
N LEU A 197 5.10 2.93 -12.49
CA LEU A 197 5.18 1.50 -12.80
C LEU A 197 4.99 1.28 -14.31
N THR A 198 5.33 0.08 -14.78
CA THR A 198 5.05 -0.35 -16.17
C THR A 198 3.59 -0.74 -16.38
N ILE A 199 2.81 -0.87 -15.32
CA ILE A 199 1.39 -1.22 -15.34
C ILE A 199 0.60 -0.26 -16.22
N SER A 200 -0.40 -0.78 -16.93
CA SER A 200 -1.41 -0.01 -17.65
C SER A 200 -2.72 -0.07 -16.87
N ARG A 201 -3.14 1.06 -16.31
CA ARG A 201 -4.36 1.12 -15.50
C ARG A 201 -5.62 0.59 -16.23
N PRO A 202 -5.86 0.88 -17.52
CA PRO A 202 -6.98 0.28 -18.25
C PRO A 202 -6.88 -1.24 -18.39
N VAL A 203 -5.67 -1.77 -18.69
CA VAL A 203 -5.45 -3.21 -18.83
C VAL A 203 -5.59 -3.92 -17.48
N GLN A 204 -5.05 -3.32 -16.42
CA GLN A 204 -5.17 -3.83 -15.06
C GLN A 204 -6.64 -3.95 -14.64
N ARG A 205 -7.44 -2.90 -14.84
CA ARG A 205 -8.88 -2.93 -14.53
C ARG A 205 -9.63 -3.99 -15.29
N ALA A 206 -9.32 -4.15 -16.58
CA ALA A 206 -9.93 -5.19 -17.40
C ALA A 206 -9.56 -6.60 -16.89
N ALA A 207 -8.29 -6.80 -16.55
CA ALA A 207 -7.81 -8.08 -16.00
C ALA A 207 -8.44 -8.40 -14.63
N GLU A 208 -8.57 -7.41 -13.74
CA GLU A 208 -9.23 -7.57 -12.43
C GLU A 208 -10.71 -7.89 -12.60
N ALA A 209 -11.42 -7.22 -13.51
CA ALA A 209 -12.81 -7.51 -13.78
C ALA A 209 -13.03 -8.94 -14.30
N VAL A 210 -12.17 -9.40 -15.23
CA VAL A 210 -12.20 -10.78 -15.72
C VAL A 210 -11.89 -11.77 -14.59
N ALA A 211 -10.88 -11.50 -13.77
CA ALA A 211 -10.52 -12.35 -12.65
C ALA A 211 -11.68 -12.49 -11.64
N ALA A 212 -12.33 -11.38 -11.30
CA ALA A 212 -13.45 -11.37 -10.37
C ALA A 212 -14.67 -12.17 -10.89
N ASP A 213 -14.90 -12.16 -12.21
CA ASP A 213 -16.03 -12.88 -12.84
C ASP A 213 -15.74 -14.37 -13.04
N THR A 214 -14.50 -14.75 -13.34
CA THR A 214 -14.16 -16.08 -13.85
C THR A 214 -13.30 -16.93 -12.92
N MET A 215 -12.67 -16.36 -11.89
CA MET A 215 -11.68 -17.06 -11.09
C MET A 215 -12.00 -16.99 -9.60
N THR A 216 -11.96 -18.13 -8.93
CA THR A 216 -11.97 -18.20 -7.46
C THR A 216 -10.58 -18.12 -6.86
N SER A 217 -9.57 -18.66 -7.56
CA SER A 217 -8.18 -18.64 -7.15
C SER A 217 -7.26 -18.73 -8.38
N GLY A 218 -6.24 -17.90 -8.44
CA GLY A 218 -5.28 -17.87 -9.54
C GLY A 218 -4.66 -16.50 -9.76
N CYS A 219 -4.03 -16.32 -10.93
CA CYS A 219 -3.46 -15.04 -11.32
C CYS A 219 -3.61 -14.77 -12.81
N ILE A 220 -3.62 -13.47 -13.17
CA ILE A 220 -3.52 -13.00 -14.55
C ILE A 220 -2.30 -12.09 -14.63
N LEU A 221 -1.39 -12.41 -15.54
CA LEU A 221 -0.23 -11.60 -15.86
C LEU A 221 -0.29 -11.19 -17.34
N VAL A 222 -0.23 -9.89 -17.62
CA VAL A 222 -0.21 -9.36 -18.99
C VAL A 222 1.12 -8.68 -19.22
N LEU A 223 1.83 -9.13 -20.26
CA LEU A 223 3.12 -8.60 -20.67
C LEU A 223 3.04 -7.97 -22.07
N ASP A 224 3.79 -6.91 -22.24
CA ASP A 224 4.06 -6.33 -23.55
C ASP A 224 5.06 -7.22 -24.30
N THR A 225 4.69 -7.66 -25.50
CA THR A 225 5.51 -8.62 -26.27
C THR A 225 6.83 -8.05 -26.79
N ALA A 226 6.91 -6.74 -26.95
CA ALA A 226 8.11 -6.09 -27.49
C ALA A 226 9.14 -5.76 -26.39
N THR A 227 8.64 -5.42 -25.18
CA THR A 227 9.48 -4.89 -24.09
C THR A 227 9.54 -5.81 -22.89
N ALA A 228 8.71 -6.87 -22.84
CA ALA A 228 8.45 -7.70 -21.68
C ALA A 228 7.94 -6.94 -20.43
N ALA A 229 7.52 -5.68 -20.61
CA ALA A 229 6.99 -4.88 -19.52
C ALA A 229 5.67 -5.47 -19.01
N VAL A 230 5.53 -5.59 -17.69
CA VAL A 230 4.28 -6.04 -17.05
C VAL A 230 3.24 -4.93 -17.16
N ARG A 231 2.16 -5.18 -17.89
CA ARG A 231 1.04 -4.26 -18.11
C ARG A 231 -0.12 -4.48 -17.15
N ALA A 232 -0.27 -5.71 -16.66
CA ALA A 232 -1.21 -6.04 -15.57
C ALA A 232 -0.68 -7.21 -14.75
N SER A 233 -0.98 -7.18 -13.45
CA SER A 233 -0.69 -8.26 -12.50
C SER A 233 -1.84 -8.37 -11.51
N VAL A 234 -2.59 -9.46 -11.60
CA VAL A 234 -3.76 -9.75 -10.76
C VAL A 234 -3.52 -11.06 -10.02
N SER A 235 -3.87 -11.12 -8.75
CA SER A 235 -3.90 -12.35 -7.96
C SER A 235 -5.25 -12.41 -7.22
N VAL A 236 -5.88 -13.57 -7.22
CA VAL A 236 -7.16 -13.81 -6.52
C VAL A 236 -7.05 -15.07 -5.64
N PRO A 237 -7.74 -15.09 -4.48
CA PRO A 237 -8.55 -14.03 -3.90
C PRO A 237 -7.71 -12.84 -3.43
N GLY A 238 -8.36 -11.69 -3.32
CA GLY A 238 -7.82 -10.50 -2.68
C GLY A 238 -8.06 -10.48 -1.17
N TYR A 239 -7.58 -9.44 -0.51
CA TYR A 239 -7.77 -9.16 0.91
C TYR A 239 -8.29 -7.72 1.09
N ASP A 240 -8.89 -7.42 2.24
CA ASP A 240 -9.23 -6.04 2.58
C ASP A 240 -7.98 -5.33 3.15
N PRO A 241 -7.43 -4.32 2.47
CA PRO A 241 -6.26 -3.60 2.96
C PRO A 241 -6.53 -2.75 4.21
N ASP A 242 -7.79 -2.42 4.48
CA ASP A 242 -8.21 -1.66 5.66
C ASP A 242 -8.55 -2.59 6.85
N ASP A 243 -8.82 -3.89 6.60
CA ASP A 243 -9.01 -4.93 7.63
C ASP A 243 -8.22 -6.19 7.31
N LEU A 244 -6.89 -6.12 7.44
CA LEU A 244 -6.01 -7.26 7.21
C LEU A 244 -6.30 -8.42 8.18
N ALA A 245 -6.76 -8.11 9.39
CA ALA A 245 -7.01 -9.12 10.42
C ALA A 245 -8.13 -10.09 10.01
N ALA A 246 -9.16 -9.62 9.33
CA ALA A 246 -10.24 -10.46 8.81
C ALA A 246 -9.76 -11.49 7.78
N SER A 247 -8.65 -11.21 7.10
CA SER A 247 -8.10 -12.07 6.05
C SER A 247 -6.99 -13.03 6.54
N LEU A 248 -6.50 -12.90 7.79
CA LEU A 248 -5.37 -13.67 8.30
C LEU A 248 -5.65 -15.18 8.37
N ASP A 249 -6.84 -15.54 8.78
CA ASP A 249 -7.26 -16.95 8.96
C ASP A 249 -8.08 -17.49 7.78
N ALA A 250 -8.15 -16.73 6.67
CA ALA A 250 -8.90 -17.15 5.50
C ALA A 250 -8.23 -18.36 4.81
N PRO A 251 -9.00 -19.42 4.47
CA PRO A 251 -8.44 -20.70 4.00
C PRO A 251 -7.72 -20.61 2.66
N ASP A 252 -8.06 -19.62 1.83
CA ASP A 252 -7.56 -19.49 0.45
C ASP A 252 -6.30 -18.64 0.33
N SER A 253 -5.60 -18.35 1.45
CA SER A 253 -4.36 -17.55 1.48
C SER A 253 -4.44 -16.27 0.65
N PRO A 254 -5.30 -15.31 1.04
CA PRO A 254 -5.56 -14.11 0.25
C PRO A 254 -4.37 -13.15 0.14
N PHE A 255 -3.37 -13.27 1.02
CA PHE A 255 -2.13 -12.48 0.95
C PHE A 255 -1.11 -13.00 -0.06
N LEU A 256 -1.32 -14.21 -0.60
CA LEU A 256 -0.38 -14.82 -1.51
C LEU A 256 -0.43 -14.16 -2.89
N ASN A 257 0.70 -13.60 -3.34
CA ASN A 257 0.81 -13.14 -4.71
C ASN A 257 1.07 -14.33 -5.64
N ARG A 258 0.01 -14.88 -6.17
CA ARG A 258 0.05 -16.07 -7.03
C ARG A 258 0.80 -15.88 -8.34
N ALA A 259 1.00 -14.65 -8.79
CA ALA A 259 1.81 -14.36 -9.95
C ALA A 259 3.32 -14.60 -9.71
N LEU A 260 3.74 -14.70 -8.44
CA LEU A 260 5.12 -14.92 -8.02
C LEU A 260 5.38 -16.36 -7.54
N GLU A 261 4.34 -17.19 -7.51
CA GLU A 261 4.46 -18.57 -7.05
C GLU A 261 4.88 -19.53 -8.16
N SER A 262 5.52 -20.62 -7.73
CA SER A 262 5.91 -21.69 -8.64
C SER A 262 4.79 -22.71 -8.81
N TYR A 263 4.44 -23.02 -10.04
CA TYR A 263 3.40 -23.99 -10.38
C TYR A 263 3.95 -25.14 -11.22
N ALA A 264 3.30 -26.28 -11.14
CA ALA A 264 3.54 -27.39 -12.06
C ALA A 264 3.04 -26.97 -13.46
N VAL A 265 3.97 -26.75 -14.39
CA VAL A 265 3.66 -26.16 -15.71
C VAL A 265 2.79 -27.06 -16.60
N GLY A 266 2.83 -28.38 -16.41
CA GLY A 266 2.01 -29.31 -17.20
C GLY A 266 2.27 -29.18 -18.71
N SER A 267 1.17 -29.14 -19.49
CA SER A 267 1.24 -29.10 -20.95
C SER A 267 1.82 -27.81 -21.54
N VAL A 268 1.90 -26.72 -20.78
CA VAL A 268 2.55 -25.49 -21.25
C VAL A 268 4.06 -25.60 -21.34
N PHE A 269 4.66 -26.70 -20.86
CA PHE A 269 6.07 -27.03 -21.07
C PHE A 269 6.34 -27.69 -22.45
N LYS A 270 5.32 -28.19 -23.16
CA LYS A 270 5.48 -28.84 -24.47
C LYS A 270 6.15 -27.96 -25.54
N PRO A 271 5.87 -26.66 -25.63
CA PRO A 271 6.61 -25.77 -26.52
C PRO A 271 8.13 -25.75 -26.27
N VAL A 272 8.58 -25.92 -25.03
CA VAL A 272 10.02 -26.00 -24.71
C VAL A 272 10.64 -27.26 -25.32
N LEU A 273 9.94 -28.40 -25.23
CA LEU A 273 10.37 -29.65 -25.89
C LEU A 273 10.37 -29.50 -27.41
N ALA A 274 9.33 -28.83 -27.96
CA ALA A 274 9.24 -28.59 -29.40
C ALA A 274 10.38 -27.69 -29.88
N ALA A 275 10.72 -26.61 -29.18
CA ALA A 275 11.86 -25.77 -29.50
C ALA A 275 13.19 -26.52 -29.49
N ALA A 276 13.43 -27.31 -28.45
CA ALA A 276 14.60 -28.17 -28.34
C ALA A 276 14.71 -29.18 -29.51
N ALA A 277 13.58 -29.77 -29.91
CA ALA A 277 13.52 -30.70 -31.02
C ALA A 277 13.82 -30.05 -32.38
N LEU A 278 13.29 -28.84 -32.58
CA LEU A 278 13.54 -28.05 -33.79
C LEU A 278 15.03 -27.70 -33.92
N GLU A 279 15.67 -27.24 -32.83
CA GLU A 279 17.11 -26.95 -32.84
C GLU A 279 17.96 -28.19 -33.15
N GLN A 280 17.55 -29.37 -32.65
CA GLN A 280 18.26 -30.62 -32.88
C GLN A 280 17.87 -31.32 -34.20
N GLY A 281 16.88 -30.79 -34.93
CA GLY A 281 16.35 -31.44 -36.14
C GLY A 281 15.65 -32.77 -35.86
N ILE A 282 15.16 -33.01 -34.67
CA ILE A 282 14.47 -34.24 -34.22
C ILE A 282 12.97 -34.08 -34.37
N LEU A 283 12.41 -34.51 -35.49
CA LEU A 283 10.97 -34.38 -35.81
C LEU A 283 10.34 -35.76 -36.04
N PRO A 284 10.15 -36.60 -35.03
CA PRO A 284 9.58 -37.92 -35.21
C PRO A 284 8.09 -37.86 -35.51
N GLU A 285 7.59 -38.88 -36.21
CA GLU A 285 6.19 -39.28 -36.15
C GLU A 285 5.96 -40.22 -34.98
N TYR A 286 4.77 -40.22 -34.43
CA TYR A 286 4.39 -41.05 -33.29
C TYR A 286 2.94 -41.56 -33.45
N GLU A 287 2.76 -42.86 -33.28
CA GLU A 287 1.45 -43.51 -33.23
C GLU A 287 0.91 -43.43 -31.80
N CYS A 288 -0.06 -42.55 -31.59
CA CYS A 288 -0.68 -42.33 -30.27
C CYS A 288 -1.88 -43.23 -30.04
N THR A 289 -1.76 -44.18 -29.15
CA THR A 289 -2.84 -45.07 -28.70
C THR A 289 -3.64 -44.55 -27.51
N GLY A 290 -3.45 -43.31 -27.10
CA GLY A 290 -4.09 -42.68 -25.96
C GLY A 290 -3.34 -42.85 -24.63
N ALA A 291 -2.31 -43.71 -24.58
CA ALA A 291 -1.46 -43.90 -23.43
C ALA A 291 -0.02 -44.28 -23.85
N VAL A 292 0.94 -44.02 -22.97
CA VAL A 292 2.34 -44.43 -23.13
C VAL A 292 2.85 -45.03 -21.80
N VAL A 293 3.62 -46.09 -21.85
CA VAL A 293 4.26 -46.69 -20.66
C VAL A 293 5.72 -46.27 -20.63
N VAL A 294 6.15 -45.75 -19.49
CA VAL A 294 7.55 -45.41 -19.21
C VAL A 294 7.88 -45.94 -17.82
N ASP A 295 8.91 -46.76 -17.72
CA ASP A 295 9.39 -47.37 -16.48
C ASP A 295 8.27 -48.01 -15.63
N GLY A 296 7.34 -48.68 -16.31
CA GLY A 296 6.20 -49.35 -15.66
C GLY A 296 5.02 -48.41 -15.29
N GLN A 297 5.18 -47.12 -15.43
CA GLN A 297 4.10 -46.14 -15.21
C GLN A 297 3.35 -45.83 -16.49
N ILE A 298 2.03 -45.71 -16.37
CA ILE A 298 1.14 -45.40 -17.51
C ILE A 298 0.78 -43.92 -17.50
N PHE A 299 1.19 -43.22 -18.54
CA PHE A 299 0.82 -41.82 -18.80
C PHE A 299 -0.26 -41.77 -19.88
N ARG A 300 -1.38 -41.12 -19.61
CA ARG A 300 -2.50 -41.02 -20.55
C ARG A 300 -2.60 -39.61 -21.16
N CYS A 301 -3.05 -39.57 -22.40
CA CYS A 301 -3.56 -38.34 -22.99
C CYS A 301 -4.86 -37.91 -22.28
N ALA A 302 -5.29 -36.66 -22.48
CA ALA A 302 -6.53 -36.16 -21.88
C ALA A 302 -7.70 -37.09 -22.26
N GLY A 303 -8.45 -37.55 -21.26
CA GLY A 303 -9.52 -38.54 -21.46
C GLY A 303 -9.10 -39.91 -21.97
N GLY A 304 -7.78 -40.20 -22.09
CA GLY A 304 -7.29 -41.46 -22.64
C GLY A 304 -7.57 -41.65 -24.15
N VAL A 305 -7.87 -40.58 -24.85
CA VAL A 305 -8.28 -40.60 -26.26
C VAL A 305 -7.05 -40.87 -27.17
N PRO A 306 -7.08 -41.89 -28.06
CA PRO A 306 -6.05 -42.07 -29.08
C PRO A 306 -6.07 -40.93 -30.10
N HIS A 307 -4.88 -40.42 -30.48
CA HIS A 307 -4.76 -39.38 -31.50
C HIS A 307 -4.35 -39.90 -32.87
N GLY A 308 -4.04 -41.22 -32.97
CA GLY A 308 -3.48 -41.84 -34.17
C GLY A 308 -2.07 -41.36 -34.48
N THR A 309 -1.67 -41.43 -35.73
CA THR A 309 -0.38 -40.92 -36.16
C THR A 309 -0.35 -39.39 -36.07
N VAL A 310 0.62 -38.86 -35.33
CA VAL A 310 0.80 -37.41 -35.10
C VAL A 310 2.27 -37.04 -35.37
N ASP A 311 2.45 -35.93 -36.06
CA ASP A 311 3.67 -35.16 -36.10
C ASP A 311 3.72 -34.16 -34.94
N MET A 312 4.75 -33.33 -34.86
CA MET A 312 4.91 -32.36 -33.78
C MET A 312 3.79 -31.31 -33.75
N THR A 313 3.34 -30.85 -34.95
CA THR A 313 2.26 -29.87 -35.08
C THR A 313 0.95 -30.43 -34.54
N ALA A 314 0.54 -31.59 -35.07
CA ALA A 314 -0.68 -32.28 -34.58
C ALA A 314 -0.58 -32.68 -33.09
N ALA A 315 0.61 -33.03 -32.63
CA ALA A 315 0.83 -33.34 -31.20
C ALA A 315 0.70 -32.12 -30.27
N LEU A 316 1.12 -30.93 -30.71
CA LEU A 316 0.92 -29.66 -29.99
C LEU A 316 -0.57 -29.29 -29.98
N GLU A 317 -1.24 -29.30 -31.14
CA GLU A 317 -2.66 -28.99 -31.27
C GLU A 317 -3.54 -29.86 -30.37
N LYS A 318 -3.26 -31.18 -30.35
CA LYS A 318 -4.00 -32.16 -29.56
C LYS A 318 -3.47 -32.33 -28.14
N SER A 319 -2.41 -31.60 -27.78
CA SER A 319 -1.70 -31.75 -26.50
C SER A 319 -1.33 -33.20 -26.17
N CYS A 320 -0.77 -33.93 -27.14
CA CYS A 320 -0.49 -35.36 -27.05
C CYS A 320 0.64 -35.66 -26.03
N ASN A 321 0.30 -36.26 -24.91
CA ASN A 321 1.28 -36.60 -23.88
C ASN A 321 2.25 -37.68 -24.36
N GLY A 322 1.75 -38.70 -25.08
CA GLY A 322 2.59 -39.78 -25.57
C GLY A 322 3.71 -39.31 -26.50
N TYR A 323 3.38 -38.41 -27.45
CA TYR A 323 4.36 -37.81 -28.33
C TYR A 323 5.48 -37.08 -27.55
N PHE A 324 5.08 -36.16 -26.68
CA PHE A 324 6.07 -35.32 -25.97
C PHE A 324 6.88 -36.07 -24.92
N ILE A 325 6.33 -37.11 -24.30
CA ILE A 325 7.09 -37.99 -23.43
C ILE A 325 8.18 -38.75 -24.25
N ARG A 326 7.84 -39.32 -25.41
CA ARG A 326 8.81 -40.00 -26.28
C ARG A 326 9.83 -39.03 -26.88
N LEU A 327 9.40 -37.83 -27.24
CA LEU A 327 10.28 -36.78 -27.70
C LEU A 327 11.29 -36.37 -26.62
N GLY A 328 10.84 -36.19 -25.37
CA GLY A 328 11.71 -35.87 -24.25
C GLY A 328 12.73 -36.97 -23.96
N GLN A 329 12.35 -38.24 -24.08
CA GLN A 329 13.28 -39.39 -23.96
C GLN A 329 14.34 -39.37 -25.07
N LYS A 330 13.99 -38.97 -26.30
CA LYS A 330 14.95 -38.84 -27.43
C LYS A 330 15.90 -37.67 -27.26
N LEU A 331 15.40 -36.52 -26.76
CA LEU A 331 16.20 -35.29 -26.60
C LEU A 331 17.19 -35.44 -25.42
N GLY A 332 16.78 -36.15 -24.38
CA GLY A 332 17.55 -36.29 -23.14
C GLY A 332 17.48 -35.09 -22.21
N ALA A 333 17.82 -35.31 -20.95
CA ALA A 333 17.68 -34.30 -19.91
C ALA A 333 18.56 -33.05 -20.13
N GLU A 334 19.79 -33.22 -20.59
CA GLU A 334 20.73 -32.12 -20.78
C GLU A 334 20.23 -31.12 -21.83
N THR A 335 19.74 -31.62 -23.00
CA THR A 335 19.19 -30.79 -24.06
C THR A 335 17.97 -29.99 -23.57
N LEU A 336 17.09 -30.64 -22.77
CA LEU A 336 15.92 -29.99 -22.21
C LEU A 336 16.28 -28.92 -21.17
N LEU A 337 17.26 -29.19 -20.31
CA LEU A 337 17.77 -28.22 -19.35
C LEU A 337 18.43 -27.02 -20.04
N GLN A 338 19.21 -27.26 -21.08
CA GLN A 338 19.83 -26.19 -21.85
C GLN A 338 18.78 -25.29 -22.52
N MET A 339 17.79 -25.88 -23.20
CA MET A 339 16.69 -25.12 -23.81
C MET A 339 15.88 -24.35 -22.77
N SER A 340 15.58 -24.99 -21.64
CA SER A 340 14.87 -24.32 -20.54
C SER A 340 15.64 -23.11 -20.03
N ARG A 341 16.97 -23.20 -19.84
CA ARG A 341 17.81 -22.07 -19.43
C ARG A 341 17.86 -20.96 -20.49
N GLN A 342 17.93 -21.30 -21.78
CA GLN A 342 17.89 -20.34 -22.88
C GLN A 342 16.56 -19.56 -22.91
N LEU A 343 15.45 -20.22 -22.55
CA LEU A 343 14.14 -19.62 -22.42
C LEU A 343 13.90 -18.93 -21.06
N GLY A 344 14.93 -18.81 -20.21
CA GLY A 344 14.87 -18.08 -18.94
C GLY A 344 14.38 -18.87 -17.73
N PHE A 345 14.12 -20.18 -17.88
CA PHE A 345 13.72 -21.00 -16.74
C PHE A 345 14.88 -21.13 -15.74
N GLY A 346 14.57 -21.00 -14.44
CA GLY A 346 15.57 -21.07 -13.36
C GLY A 346 16.47 -19.84 -13.27
N GLN A 347 16.16 -18.76 -13.99
CA GLN A 347 16.82 -17.48 -13.87
C GLN A 347 15.97 -16.52 -13.04
N GLU A 348 16.64 -15.64 -12.30
CA GLU A 348 15.98 -14.58 -11.55
C GLU A 348 15.36 -13.56 -12.52
N VAL A 349 14.08 -13.24 -12.35
CA VAL A 349 13.41 -12.23 -13.16
C VAL A 349 13.58 -10.87 -12.46
N PRO A 350 14.37 -9.93 -13.01
CA PRO A 350 14.75 -8.70 -12.30
C PRO A 350 13.56 -7.84 -11.90
N VAL A 351 12.47 -7.87 -12.67
CA VAL A 351 11.25 -7.11 -12.36
C VAL A 351 10.57 -7.59 -11.09
N LEU A 352 10.75 -8.86 -10.76
CA LEU A 352 10.18 -9.49 -9.57
C LEU A 352 11.16 -9.55 -8.41
N SER A 353 12.47 -9.35 -8.64
CA SER A 353 13.51 -9.42 -7.62
C SER A 353 13.34 -8.34 -6.54
N LEU A 354 12.80 -7.18 -6.86
CA LEU A 354 12.47 -6.15 -5.88
C LEU A 354 11.43 -6.61 -4.85
N ILE A 355 10.58 -7.56 -5.21
CA ILE A 355 9.59 -8.16 -4.32
C ILE A 355 10.18 -9.35 -3.57
N HIS A 356 11.11 -10.09 -4.20
CA HIS A 356 11.77 -11.25 -3.60
C HIS A 356 12.88 -10.90 -2.60
N ILE A 357 13.49 -9.73 -2.68
CA ILE A 357 14.54 -9.29 -1.74
C ILE A 357 14.04 -9.26 -0.28
N SER A 358 12.74 -9.28 -0.05
CA SER A 358 12.19 -9.18 1.30
C SER A 358 11.82 -10.49 1.98
N GLU A 359 11.85 -11.66 1.29
CA GLU A 359 11.57 -12.98 1.91
C GLU A 359 12.47 -14.14 1.40
N PRO A 360 13.79 -14.11 1.57
CA PRO A 360 14.62 -15.26 1.22
C PRO A 360 14.60 -16.39 2.27
N THR A 361 13.91 -16.25 3.39
CA THR A 361 14.15 -17.12 4.57
C THR A 361 13.10 -18.19 4.82
N ARG A 362 11.98 -18.25 4.13
CA ARG A 362 10.94 -19.24 4.40
C ARG A 362 10.85 -20.43 3.44
N GLN A 363 11.53 -20.40 2.30
CA GLN A 363 11.51 -21.51 1.34
C GLN A 363 12.70 -22.48 1.45
N ALA A 364 13.65 -22.25 2.35
CA ALA A 364 14.79 -23.13 2.55
C ALA A 364 14.60 -24.20 3.64
N GLU A 365 13.43 -24.30 4.27
CA GLU A 365 13.17 -25.23 5.39
C GLU A 365 11.94 -26.14 5.16
N ILE A 366 11.63 -26.52 3.93
CA ILE A 366 10.70 -27.64 3.68
C ILE A 366 11.33 -28.64 2.71
#